data_c2835d1393db8a3ebec3bcd8cab78d02
#
_entry.id   c2835d1393db8a3ebec3bcd8cab78d02
#
_cell.length_a   1.000
_cell.length_b   1.000
_cell.length_c   1.000
_cell.angle_alpha   90.00
_cell.angle_beta   90.00
_cell.angle_gamma   90.00
#
_symmetry.space_group_name_H-M   'P 1'
#
loop_
_entity.id
_entity.type
_entity.pdbx_description
1 polymer ?
#
loop_
_entity_poly.entity_id
_entity_poly.type
_entity_poly.pdbx_seq_one_letter_code
_entity_poly.pdbx_strand_id
1 'polypeptide(L)'
;MRLLVSIIQAMTVAFIFGCVSPDDTKETSVHIRSDAEHVQNNPLRSAYFGDFHVHTNQSFDAFIMGAREDADAAYRFAKGEPISHPSGRTMQLSKPLDFQMVSDHGVYLGMLPAMMQPSSSVSGHPLAEEMRTAEQPHERAQAFGKIVPRIIDYTGEDDLLDEAIVRSAWQSNIEAAARHNEPGEFTTFIGYEYTSTGPEFENLHRNVVFSGEKIPNMPFTRLDSTNPEDLWTWMDNLRHLGIDSLAIPHNSNGSNGWMFKETKWDNKPIDALYAAQRMRNEPIVENTQVKGTSDTHPSLSPNDEWADFEIMPNRVASPLASVAPGSYVRDAYSRGLLIEKEIGRNPFKFGVVGSSDSHVSAGSFEENNYWAKIGMMDATAEQRGSIPDANLQDTKGAATYRETINLTYGASGLAGIWAEENTRASLFSALKRKETFSTSGTRITLRIFGGFDIDPQLSTRENRLELAYAQGVPMGSDLASGSGKPKFFLWAMQDPDSAPLQRLQIIKGSLRDGILVETVFDAACAQGMEVDRATNRCPTMDAEVNLEDCSFDYSIGSPELATVWTDPDFQPGEMAFYYLRALENPTCRWSTWDAIRSGTKPNPFVPATIQERAWSSPIWYTPTQTAT
;
A
#
# COMPACT_ATOMS: atom_id res chain seq x y z
N MET A 1 -33.96 -31.27 59.71
CA MET A 1 -35.09 -31.59 58.77
C MET A 1 -35.26 -30.42 57.85
N ARG A 2 -35.00 -30.59 56.61
CA ARG A 2 -35.12 -29.88 55.33
C ARG A 2 -33.81 -29.74 54.59
N LEU A 3 -33.64 -30.64 53.60
CA LEU A 3 -32.65 -30.60 52.51
C LEU A 3 -32.91 -29.35 51.65
N LEU A 4 -31.83 -28.65 51.29
CA LEU A 4 -31.79 -27.77 50.13
C LEU A 4 -30.88 -28.41 49.08
N VAL A 5 -31.48 -28.80 47.98
CA VAL A 5 -30.82 -29.30 46.78
C VAL A 5 -30.38 -28.08 45.95
N SER A 6 -29.09 -27.89 45.76
CA SER A 6 -28.54 -26.88 44.84
C SER A 6 -28.47 -27.49 43.45
N ILE A 7 -29.22 -26.92 42.52
CA ILE A 7 -29.16 -27.22 41.08
C ILE A 7 -27.99 -26.43 40.49
N ILE A 8 -26.96 -27.14 40.05
CA ILE A 8 -25.88 -26.56 39.23
C ILE A 8 -26.41 -26.54 37.78
N GLN A 9 -26.72 -25.36 37.26
CA GLN A 9 -26.94 -25.14 35.85
C GLN A 9 -25.58 -25.06 35.15
N ALA A 10 -25.25 -26.10 34.40
CA ALA A 10 -24.12 -26.08 33.45
C ALA A 10 -24.53 -25.20 32.25
N MET A 11 -23.94 -24.03 32.13
CA MET A 11 -23.99 -23.23 30.92
C MET A 11 -23.09 -23.92 29.86
N THR A 12 -23.72 -24.57 28.92
CA THR A 12 -23.04 -25.06 27.70
C THR A 12 -22.80 -23.84 26.81
N VAL A 13 -21.56 -23.36 26.74
CA VAL A 13 -21.13 -22.37 25.74
C VAL A 13 -21.07 -23.13 24.43
N ALA A 14 -22.03 -22.91 23.57
CA ALA A 14 -21.98 -23.37 22.18
C ALA A 14 -20.93 -22.53 21.44
N PHE A 15 -19.78 -23.12 21.14
CA PHE A 15 -18.88 -22.60 20.13
C PHE A 15 -19.62 -22.70 18.79
N ILE A 16 -20.02 -21.56 18.25
CA ILE A 16 -20.46 -21.48 16.86
C ILE A 16 -19.20 -21.59 16.02
N PHE A 17 -18.85 -22.81 15.63
CA PHE A 17 -17.97 -23.02 14.49
C PHE A 17 -18.73 -22.50 13.27
N GLY A 18 -18.27 -21.41 12.70
CA GLY A 18 -18.69 -21.02 11.36
C GLY A 18 -18.29 -22.14 10.40
N CYS A 19 -19.21 -23.02 10.10
CA CYS A 19 -19.05 -24.05 9.08
C CYS A 19 -18.98 -23.34 7.72
N VAL A 20 -17.83 -23.40 7.06
CA VAL A 20 -17.76 -23.19 5.60
C VAL A 20 -18.74 -24.19 5.00
N SER A 21 -19.78 -23.69 4.33
CA SER A 21 -20.78 -24.54 3.67
C SER A 21 -20.09 -25.41 2.60
N PRO A 22 -20.45 -26.70 2.45
CA PRO A 22 -19.93 -27.52 1.35
C PRO A 22 -20.20 -26.96 -0.05
N ASP A 23 -21.13 -26.03 -0.20
CA ASP A 23 -21.41 -25.32 -1.46
C ASP A 23 -20.39 -24.21 -1.78
N ASP A 24 -19.63 -23.71 -0.78
CA ASP A 24 -18.59 -22.69 -0.98
C ASP A 24 -17.31 -23.25 -1.64
N THR A 25 -17.22 -24.57 -1.83
CA THR A 25 -16.04 -25.25 -2.37
C THR A 25 -16.20 -25.75 -3.81
N LYS A 26 -17.22 -25.31 -4.55
CA LYS A 26 -17.29 -25.59 -5.99
C LYS A 26 -16.12 -24.93 -6.70
N GLU A 27 -15.16 -25.76 -7.11
CA GLU A 27 -13.97 -25.34 -7.85
C GLU A 27 -14.38 -24.73 -9.19
N THR A 28 -14.08 -23.45 -9.36
CA THR A 28 -14.10 -22.81 -10.68
C THR A 28 -12.72 -23.01 -11.30
N SER A 29 -12.51 -24.09 -12.02
CA SER A 29 -11.29 -24.28 -12.80
C SER A 29 -11.39 -23.48 -14.10
N VAL A 30 -10.76 -22.35 -14.16
CA VAL A 30 -10.52 -21.63 -15.41
C VAL A 30 -9.31 -22.29 -16.07
N HIS A 31 -9.50 -22.92 -17.22
CA HIS A 31 -8.40 -23.44 -18.03
C HIS A 31 -7.64 -22.28 -18.66
N ILE A 32 -6.52 -21.91 -18.05
CA ILE A 32 -5.54 -20.98 -18.60
C ILE A 32 -4.57 -21.75 -19.48
N ARG A 33 -4.18 -21.15 -20.61
CA ARG A 33 -3.13 -21.67 -21.49
C ARG A 33 -1.87 -21.99 -20.68
N SER A 34 -1.47 -23.25 -20.67
CA SER A 34 -0.22 -23.72 -20.09
C SER A 34 0.93 -23.56 -21.10
N ASP A 35 1.14 -22.37 -21.61
CA ASP A 35 2.29 -22.09 -22.46
C ASP A 35 3.46 -21.57 -21.58
N ALA A 36 3.93 -22.44 -20.66
CA ALA A 36 5.15 -22.23 -19.90
C ALA A 36 6.39 -22.50 -20.78
N GLU A 37 6.41 -22.01 -22.03
CA GLU A 37 7.59 -22.06 -22.88
C GLU A 37 8.42 -20.80 -22.61
N HIS A 38 9.46 -20.94 -21.74
CA HIS A 38 10.62 -20.08 -21.57
C HIS A 38 10.38 -18.72 -20.86
N VAL A 39 9.76 -18.73 -19.66
CA VAL A 39 9.87 -17.58 -18.75
C VAL A 39 11.35 -17.41 -18.36
N GLN A 40 11.89 -16.20 -18.54
CA GLN A 40 13.26 -15.89 -18.18
C GLN A 40 13.42 -15.99 -16.66
N ASN A 41 14.25 -16.94 -16.21
CA ASN A 41 14.61 -17.09 -14.81
C ASN A 41 15.91 -16.36 -14.50
N ASN A 42 15.88 -15.43 -13.54
CA ASN A 42 17.04 -14.74 -13.02
C ASN A 42 17.30 -15.13 -11.55
N PRO A 43 18.27 -16.00 -11.25
CA PRO A 43 18.54 -16.42 -9.85
C PRO A 43 19.00 -15.26 -8.95
N LEU A 44 19.47 -14.14 -9.51
CA LEU A 44 19.80 -12.92 -8.77
C LEU A 44 18.62 -11.95 -8.68
N ARG A 45 17.46 -12.37 -9.19
CA ARG A 45 16.17 -11.67 -9.17
C ARG A 45 16.18 -10.38 -9.97
N SER A 46 15.07 -10.11 -10.62
CA SER A 46 14.78 -8.85 -11.31
C SER A 46 13.78 -8.03 -10.48
N ALA A 47 13.85 -6.70 -10.61
CA ALA A 47 12.83 -5.84 -10.05
C ALA A 47 11.62 -5.82 -10.99
N TYR A 48 10.44 -6.09 -10.43
CA TYR A 48 9.16 -5.98 -11.11
C TYR A 48 8.32 -4.91 -10.42
N PHE A 49 7.73 -4.01 -11.22
CA PHE A 49 6.91 -2.90 -10.74
C PHE A 49 5.45 -3.10 -11.08
N GLY A 50 4.58 -2.86 -10.12
CA GLY A 50 3.15 -3.04 -10.34
C GLY A 50 2.28 -2.41 -9.27
N ASP A 51 0.98 -2.71 -9.35
CA ASP A 51 -0.04 -2.13 -8.50
C ASP A 51 -0.99 -3.22 -7.97
N PHE A 52 -1.15 -3.27 -6.64
CA PHE A 52 -2.07 -4.19 -5.97
C PHE A 52 -3.42 -3.56 -5.61
N HIS A 53 -3.65 -2.28 -5.97
CA HIS A 53 -4.76 -1.54 -5.41
C HIS A 53 -5.44 -0.65 -6.45
N VAL A 54 -6.32 -1.26 -7.25
CA VAL A 54 -7.06 -0.57 -8.33
C VAL A 54 -8.54 -0.93 -8.25
N HIS A 55 -9.40 0.09 -8.26
CA HIS A 55 -10.85 -0.05 -8.27
C HIS A 55 -11.42 0.25 -9.66
N THR A 56 -12.37 -0.59 -10.10
CA THR A 56 -13.05 -0.48 -11.37
C THR A 56 -14.50 -0.06 -11.19
N ASN A 57 -15.30 -0.16 -12.25
CA ASN A 57 -16.74 0.08 -12.17
C ASN A 57 -17.48 -0.94 -11.27
N GLN A 58 -16.81 -2.02 -10.82
CA GLN A 58 -17.41 -3.01 -9.92
C GLN A 58 -17.38 -2.55 -8.45
N SER A 59 -16.49 -1.63 -8.07
CA SER A 59 -16.49 -0.98 -6.76
C SER A 59 -17.64 0.02 -6.64
N PHE A 60 -18.40 -0.06 -5.56
CA PHE A 60 -19.59 0.77 -5.37
C PHE A 60 -19.29 2.27 -5.42
N ASP A 61 -18.24 2.72 -4.78
CA ASP A 61 -17.83 4.11 -4.71
C ASP A 61 -17.19 4.61 -6.01
N ALA A 62 -16.33 3.83 -6.65
CA ALA A 62 -15.76 4.16 -7.96
C ALA A 62 -16.88 4.35 -9.01
N PHE A 63 -17.86 3.43 -9.02
CA PHE A 63 -19.02 3.55 -9.92
C PHE A 63 -19.84 4.82 -9.66
N ILE A 64 -20.15 5.11 -8.39
CA ILE A 64 -20.86 6.33 -7.99
C ILE A 64 -20.11 7.57 -8.48
N MET A 65 -18.80 7.60 -8.32
CA MET A 65 -17.94 8.73 -8.70
C MET A 65 -17.65 8.80 -10.21
N GLY A 66 -18.25 7.92 -10.99
CA GLY A 66 -18.27 8.00 -12.46
C GLY A 66 -17.39 7.00 -13.18
N ALA A 67 -16.66 6.10 -12.50
CA ALA A 67 -15.93 5.04 -13.17
C ALA A 67 -16.88 4.16 -14.01
N ARG A 68 -16.46 3.85 -15.24
CA ARG A 68 -17.21 2.99 -16.16
C ARG A 68 -16.36 1.89 -16.78
N GLU A 69 -15.06 2.03 -16.71
CA GLU A 69 -14.10 1.04 -17.18
C GLU A 69 -14.08 -0.17 -16.23
N ASP A 70 -14.02 -1.37 -16.78
CA ASP A 70 -14.03 -2.65 -16.08
C ASP A 70 -12.61 -3.18 -15.81
N ALA A 71 -12.52 -4.41 -15.29
CA ALA A 71 -11.24 -5.06 -14.99
C ALA A 71 -10.40 -5.31 -16.25
N ASP A 72 -11.03 -5.64 -17.41
CA ASP A 72 -10.30 -5.80 -18.66
C ASP A 72 -9.64 -4.48 -19.09
N ALA A 73 -10.34 -3.35 -18.95
CA ALA A 73 -9.80 -2.03 -19.22
C ALA A 73 -8.65 -1.67 -18.28
N ALA A 74 -8.77 -1.98 -16.99
CA ALA A 74 -7.70 -1.75 -16.02
C ALA A 74 -6.43 -2.53 -16.37
N TYR A 75 -6.55 -3.80 -16.78
CA TYR A 75 -5.37 -4.58 -17.21
C TYR A 75 -4.78 -4.11 -18.54
N ARG A 76 -5.61 -3.67 -19.50
CA ARG A 76 -5.11 -3.03 -20.73
C ARG A 76 -4.33 -1.75 -20.43
N PHE A 77 -4.88 -0.91 -19.54
CA PHE A 77 -4.18 0.29 -19.07
C PHE A 77 -2.81 -0.05 -18.45
N ALA A 78 -2.74 -1.04 -17.56
CA ALA A 78 -1.49 -1.48 -16.94
C ALA A 78 -0.46 -1.95 -17.98
N LYS A 79 -0.92 -2.53 -19.09
CA LYS A 79 -0.07 -2.91 -20.23
C LYS A 79 0.27 -1.74 -21.17
N GLY A 80 -0.11 -0.51 -20.82
CA GLY A 80 0.23 0.71 -21.56
C GLY A 80 -0.80 1.14 -22.61
N GLU A 81 -1.96 0.50 -22.70
CA GLU A 81 -3.04 0.93 -23.59
C GLU A 81 -3.80 2.12 -23.00
N PRO A 82 -4.31 3.04 -23.84
CA PRO A 82 -5.13 4.14 -23.37
C PRO A 82 -6.53 3.68 -22.95
N ILE A 83 -7.05 4.25 -21.86
CA ILE A 83 -8.45 4.09 -21.43
C ILE A 83 -9.09 5.45 -21.14
N SER A 84 -10.40 5.47 -20.92
CA SER A 84 -11.16 6.71 -20.71
C SER A 84 -11.27 7.06 -19.23
N HIS A 85 -10.94 8.30 -18.87
CA HIS A 85 -11.29 8.87 -17.57
C HIS A 85 -12.80 9.23 -17.53
N PRO A 86 -13.48 9.20 -16.38
CA PRO A 86 -14.88 9.62 -16.24
C PRO A 86 -15.21 11.01 -16.82
N SER A 87 -14.23 11.92 -16.87
CA SER A 87 -14.38 13.24 -17.51
C SER A 87 -14.23 13.23 -19.03
N GLY A 88 -14.03 12.07 -19.67
CA GLY A 88 -13.80 11.95 -21.11
C GLY A 88 -12.35 12.16 -21.57
N ARG A 89 -11.42 12.46 -20.65
CA ARG A 89 -9.98 12.52 -20.98
C ARG A 89 -9.42 11.11 -21.18
N THR A 90 -8.36 11.00 -21.98
CA THR A 90 -7.58 9.75 -22.11
C THR A 90 -6.58 9.65 -20.97
N MET A 91 -6.49 8.46 -20.38
CA MET A 91 -5.43 8.06 -19.43
C MET A 91 -4.56 7.01 -20.08
N GLN A 92 -3.26 7.17 -19.99
CA GLN A 92 -2.28 6.22 -20.52
C GLN A 92 -0.97 6.32 -19.73
N LEU A 93 -0.38 5.19 -19.37
CA LEU A 93 0.94 5.15 -18.74
C LEU A 93 2.04 5.48 -19.75
N SER A 94 3.09 6.17 -19.31
CA SER A 94 4.30 6.35 -20.11
C SER A 94 5.09 5.04 -20.27
N LYS A 95 5.03 4.17 -19.25
CA LYS A 95 5.65 2.83 -19.22
C LYS A 95 4.66 1.80 -18.68
N PRO A 96 4.48 0.64 -19.33
CA PRO A 96 3.68 -0.46 -18.81
C PRO A 96 4.14 -0.94 -17.42
N LEU A 97 3.23 -1.49 -16.63
CA LEU A 97 3.54 -2.22 -15.41
C LEU A 97 3.93 -3.67 -15.73
N ASP A 98 4.66 -4.31 -14.80
CA ASP A 98 5.02 -5.74 -14.92
C ASP A 98 3.92 -6.65 -14.35
N PHE A 99 3.12 -6.13 -13.42
CA PHE A 99 2.00 -6.85 -12.82
C PHE A 99 0.92 -5.90 -12.31
N GLN A 100 -0.30 -6.43 -12.15
CA GLN A 100 -1.40 -5.68 -11.53
C GLN A 100 -2.42 -6.62 -10.88
N MET A 101 -3.12 -6.10 -9.87
CA MET A 101 -4.32 -6.69 -9.28
C MET A 101 -5.46 -5.67 -9.30
N VAL A 102 -6.60 -6.05 -9.86
CA VAL A 102 -7.85 -5.34 -9.60
C VAL A 102 -8.34 -5.77 -8.22
N SER A 103 -8.60 -4.81 -7.35
CA SER A 103 -8.93 -5.02 -5.93
C SER A 103 -10.26 -4.36 -5.56
N ASP A 104 -11.26 -4.48 -6.41
CA ASP A 104 -12.59 -3.94 -6.13
C ASP A 104 -13.07 -4.30 -4.72
N HIS A 105 -13.79 -3.38 -4.07
CA HIS A 105 -14.41 -3.63 -2.77
C HIS A 105 -15.26 -4.89 -2.80
N GLY A 106 -15.00 -5.86 -1.93
CA GLY A 106 -15.82 -7.06 -1.82
C GLY A 106 -17.25 -6.76 -1.36
N VAL A 107 -17.42 -5.71 -0.55
CA VAL A 107 -18.74 -5.23 -0.12
C VAL A 107 -19.47 -4.58 -1.30
N TYR A 108 -20.69 -5.01 -1.58
CA TYR A 108 -21.53 -4.55 -2.70
C TYR A 108 -20.86 -4.67 -4.08
N LEU A 109 -19.95 -5.61 -4.26
CA LEU A 109 -19.25 -5.86 -5.52
C LEU A 109 -20.25 -6.03 -6.67
N GLY A 110 -20.17 -5.19 -7.70
CA GLY A 110 -21.04 -5.22 -8.87
C GLY A 110 -22.50 -4.77 -8.66
N MET A 111 -22.90 -4.45 -7.43
CA MET A 111 -24.30 -4.09 -7.15
C MET A 111 -24.72 -2.81 -7.87
N LEU A 112 -23.89 -1.77 -7.87
CA LEU A 112 -24.22 -0.48 -8.45
C LEU A 112 -24.31 -0.51 -9.99
N PRO A 113 -23.37 -1.11 -10.73
CA PRO A 113 -23.56 -1.32 -12.18
C PRO A 113 -24.82 -2.12 -12.50
N ALA A 114 -25.14 -3.16 -11.69
CA ALA A 114 -26.35 -3.95 -11.88
C ALA A 114 -27.64 -3.15 -11.72
N MET A 115 -27.68 -2.17 -10.81
CA MET A 115 -28.83 -1.26 -10.65
C MET A 115 -29.15 -0.46 -11.93
N MET A 116 -28.15 -0.23 -12.79
CA MET A 116 -28.35 0.49 -14.06
C MET A 116 -28.94 -0.38 -15.15
N GLN A 117 -28.94 -1.71 -14.98
CA GLN A 117 -29.47 -2.65 -15.97
C GLN A 117 -30.97 -2.90 -15.72
N PRO A 118 -31.86 -2.61 -16.69
CA PRO A 118 -33.31 -2.75 -16.49
C PRO A 118 -33.78 -4.16 -16.13
N SER A 119 -33.02 -5.18 -16.54
CA SER A 119 -33.31 -6.61 -16.26
C SER A 119 -32.84 -7.10 -14.90
N SER A 120 -32.08 -6.29 -14.15
CA SER A 120 -31.54 -6.66 -12.85
C SER A 120 -32.62 -6.66 -11.76
N SER A 121 -32.50 -7.58 -10.78
CA SER A 121 -33.37 -7.66 -9.60
C SER A 121 -33.38 -6.36 -8.78
N VAL A 122 -32.27 -5.61 -8.79
CA VAL A 122 -32.08 -4.36 -8.03
C VAL A 122 -32.37 -3.08 -8.83
N SER A 123 -32.81 -3.20 -10.10
CA SER A 123 -33.04 -2.05 -10.98
C SER A 123 -34.19 -1.13 -10.52
N GLY A 124 -35.13 -1.69 -9.74
CA GLY A 124 -36.26 -0.96 -9.14
C GLY A 124 -35.96 -0.31 -7.79
N HIS A 125 -34.76 -0.48 -7.26
CA HIS A 125 -34.38 0.14 -5.99
C HIS A 125 -34.36 1.68 -6.08
N PRO A 126 -34.83 2.44 -5.06
CA PRO A 126 -34.89 3.91 -5.11
C PRO A 126 -33.56 4.59 -5.47
N LEU A 127 -32.43 4.07 -4.99
CA LEU A 127 -31.09 4.55 -5.34
C LEU A 127 -30.76 4.41 -6.82
N ALA A 128 -31.35 3.45 -7.53
CA ALA A 128 -31.09 3.25 -8.96
C ALA A 128 -31.55 4.46 -9.79
N GLU A 129 -32.69 5.06 -9.46
CA GLU A 129 -33.19 6.26 -10.14
C GLU A 129 -32.32 7.48 -9.84
N GLU A 130 -31.91 7.67 -8.59
CA GLU A 130 -31.00 8.76 -8.21
C GLU A 130 -29.68 8.66 -8.97
N MET A 131 -29.11 7.46 -9.08
CA MET A 131 -27.84 7.23 -9.78
C MET A 131 -27.96 7.39 -11.30
N ARG A 132 -29.12 7.07 -11.90
CA ARG A 132 -29.35 7.31 -13.34
C ARG A 132 -29.40 8.79 -13.66
N THR A 133 -29.89 9.61 -12.74
CA THR A 133 -30.11 11.06 -12.92
C THR A 133 -28.96 11.91 -12.39
N ALA A 134 -28.05 11.35 -11.57
CA ALA A 134 -26.90 12.05 -11.00
C ALA A 134 -25.83 12.36 -12.05
N GLU A 135 -25.87 13.57 -12.60
CA GLU A 135 -24.89 14.07 -13.58
C GLU A 135 -23.77 14.88 -12.92
N GLN A 136 -24.10 15.60 -11.84
CA GLN A 136 -23.18 16.51 -11.19
C GLN A 136 -22.43 15.84 -10.02
N PRO A 137 -21.17 16.27 -9.71
CA PRO A 137 -20.40 15.73 -8.61
C PRO A 137 -21.13 15.74 -7.26
N HIS A 138 -21.86 16.81 -6.94
CA HIS A 138 -22.58 16.91 -5.66
C HIS A 138 -23.75 15.92 -5.53
N GLU A 139 -24.43 15.60 -6.63
CA GLU A 139 -25.51 14.58 -6.66
C GLU A 139 -24.93 13.19 -6.40
N ARG A 140 -23.76 12.90 -6.98
CA ARG A 140 -23.01 11.66 -6.74
C ARG A 140 -22.54 11.55 -5.29
N ALA A 141 -22.04 12.63 -4.71
CA ALA A 141 -21.70 12.68 -3.29
C ALA A 141 -22.91 12.42 -2.38
N GLN A 142 -24.11 12.90 -2.74
CA GLN A 142 -25.34 12.59 -2.00
C GLN A 142 -25.72 11.11 -2.09
N ALA A 143 -25.61 10.48 -3.27
CA ALA A 143 -25.83 9.05 -3.45
C ALA A 143 -24.84 8.22 -2.60
N PHE A 144 -23.56 8.58 -2.61
CA PHE A 144 -22.53 7.96 -1.76
C PHE A 144 -22.89 8.08 -0.27
N GLY A 145 -23.34 9.26 0.17
CA GLY A 145 -23.78 9.51 1.55
C GLY A 145 -24.96 8.64 2.01
N LYS A 146 -25.71 8.02 1.10
CA LYS A 146 -26.81 7.08 1.42
C LYS A 146 -26.34 5.62 1.50
N ILE A 147 -25.24 5.28 0.83
CA ILE A 147 -24.69 3.91 0.80
C ILE A 147 -23.79 3.66 1.99
N VAL A 148 -22.92 4.61 2.33
CA VAL A 148 -21.95 4.45 3.44
C VAL A 148 -22.60 4.07 4.76
N PRO A 149 -23.71 4.68 5.23
CA PRO A 149 -24.38 4.25 6.46
C PRO A 149 -24.87 2.79 6.40
N ARG A 150 -25.37 2.32 5.25
CA ARG A 150 -25.80 0.92 5.10
C ARG A 150 -24.65 -0.06 5.31
N ILE A 151 -23.46 0.30 4.83
CA ILE A 151 -22.24 -0.50 5.03
C ILE A 151 -21.82 -0.46 6.50
N ILE A 152 -21.85 0.70 7.16
CA ILE A 152 -21.41 0.87 8.55
C ILE A 152 -22.38 0.22 9.53
N ASP A 153 -23.68 0.42 9.34
CA ASP A 153 -24.74 -0.01 10.24
C ASP A 153 -25.38 -1.36 9.85
N TYR A 154 -24.69 -2.17 9.02
CA TYR A 154 -25.19 -3.46 8.56
C TYR A 154 -25.52 -4.40 9.73
N THR A 155 -26.75 -4.91 9.74
CA THR A 155 -27.29 -5.76 10.82
C THR A 155 -27.69 -7.17 10.36
N GLY A 156 -27.28 -7.58 9.16
CA GLY A 156 -27.53 -8.91 8.61
C GLY A 156 -28.55 -8.95 7.46
N GLU A 157 -29.30 -7.87 7.24
CA GLU A 157 -30.25 -7.76 6.12
C GLU A 157 -30.08 -6.40 5.42
N ASP A 158 -30.03 -6.41 4.09
CA ASP A 158 -30.00 -5.21 3.26
C ASP A 158 -30.73 -5.48 1.93
N ASP A 159 -31.70 -4.63 1.61
CA ASP A 159 -32.50 -4.69 0.38
C ASP A 159 -31.71 -4.33 -0.88
N LEU A 160 -30.49 -3.81 -0.72
CA LEU A 160 -29.55 -3.52 -1.80
C LEU A 160 -28.67 -4.73 -2.16
N LEU A 161 -28.55 -5.73 -1.30
CA LEU A 161 -27.63 -6.85 -1.50
C LEU A 161 -28.30 -8.02 -2.25
N ASP A 162 -27.70 -8.43 -3.37
CA ASP A 162 -28.05 -9.65 -4.11
C ASP A 162 -26.76 -10.48 -4.32
N GLU A 163 -26.64 -11.59 -3.60
CA GLU A 163 -25.47 -12.48 -3.65
C GLU A 163 -25.18 -13.02 -5.05
N ALA A 164 -26.21 -13.22 -5.88
CA ALA A 164 -26.01 -13.72 -7.25
C ALA A 164 -25.29 -12.67 -8.11
N ILE A 165 -25.59 -11.39 -7.90
CA ILE A 165 -24.89 -10.28 -8.57
C ILE A 165 -23.45 -10.21 -8.08
N VAL A 166 -23.21 -10.25 -6.76
CA VAL A 166 -21.86 -10.23 -6.18
C VAL A 166 -21.02 -11.40 -6.69
N ARG A 167 -21.58 -12.60 -6.72
CA ARG A 167 -20.92 -13.80 -7.27
C ARG A 167 -20.57 -13.66 -8.74
N SER A 168 -21.48 -13.11 -9.54
CA SER A 168 -21.25 -12.87 -10.97
C SER A 168 -20.16 -11.84 -11.21
N ALA A 169 -20.14 -10.73 -10.43
CA ALA A 169 -19.10 -9.70 -10.52
C ALA A 169 -17.73 -10.26 -10.08
N TRP A 170 -17.70 -11.03 -9.00
CA TRP A 170 -16.48 -11.70 -8.55
C TRP A 170 -15.93 -12.65 -9.62
N GLN A 171 -16.78 -13.47 -10.22
CA GLN A 171 -16.40 -14.35 -11.31
C GLN A 171 -15.86 -13.58 -12.52
N SER A 172 -16.45 -12.44 -12.86
CA SER A 172 -15.97 -11.57 -13.94
C SER A 172 -14.56 -11.04 -13.69
N ASN A 173 -14.26 -10.61 -12.46
CA ASN A 173 -12.92 -10.15 -12.08
C ASN A 173 -11.89 -11.30 -12.15
N ILE A 174 -12.25 -12.50 -11.70
CA ILE A 174 -11.42 -13.69 -11.82
C ILE A 174 -11.08 -13.99 -13.30
N GLU A 175 -12.09 -13.98 -14.15
CA GLU A 175 -11.93 -14.27 -15.58
C GLU A 175 -11.10 -13.19 -16.29
N ALA A 176 -11.28 -11.91 -15.94
CA ALA A 176 -10.45 -10.83 -16.47
C ALA A 176 -8.98 -11.01 -16.06
N ALA A 177 -8.72 -11.31 -14.79
CA ALA A 177 -7.35 -11.61 -14.33
C ALA A 177 -6.75 -12.81 -15.07
N ALA A 178 -7.55 -13.84 -15.35
CA ALA A 178 -7.11 -15.00 -16.10
C ALA A 178 -6.76 -14.68 -17.57
N ARG A 179 -7.62 -13.90 -18.24
CA ARG A 179 -7.41 -13.49 -19.64
C ARG A 179 -6.16 -12.69 -19.87
N HIS A 180 -5.81 -11.82 -18.91
CA HIS A 180 -4.68 -10.89 -19.03
C HIS A 180 -3.37 -11.40 -18.42
N ASN A 181 -3.37 -12.60 -17.80
CA ASN A 181 -2.14 -13.17 -17.22
C ASN A 181 -1.27 -13.77 -18.34
N GLU A 182 -0.12 -13.15 -18.55
CA GLU A 182 0.87 -13.49 -19.56
C GLU A 182 2.23 -13.74 -18.87
N PRO A 183 2.47 -14.97 -18.33
CA PRO A 183 3.68 -15.27 -17.57
C PRO A 183 4.97 -14.91 -18.34
N GLY A 184 5.86 -14.19 -17.69
CA GLY A 184 7.09 -13.67 -18.29
C GLY A 184 6.97 -12.25 -18.85
N GLU A 185 5.78 -11.79 -19.20
CA GLU A 185 5.51 -10.46 -19.76
C GLU A 185 4.70 -9.60 -18.79
N PHE A 186 3.49 -10.03 -18.43
CA PHE A 186 2.60 -9.31 -17.52
C PHE A 186 1.86 -10.29 -16.60
N THR A 187 2.04 -10.12 -15.30
CA THR A 187 1.37 -10.98 -14.31
C THR A 187 0.14 -10.29 -13.73
N THR A 188 -0.99 -10.99 -13.69
CA THR A 188 -2.16 -10.57 -12.95
C THR A 188 -2.31 -11.36 -11.67
N PHE A 189 -2.79 -10.71 -10.59
CA PHE A 189 -3.26 -11.40 -9.39
C PHE A 189 -4.77 -11.38 -9.33
N ILE A 190 -5.34 -12.39 -8.69
CA ILE A 190 -6.75 -12.42 -8.32
C ILE A 190 -6.84 -11.94 -6.89
N GLY A 191 -7.71 -10.97 -6.63
CA GLY A 191 -7.87 -10.41 -5.31
C GLY A 191 -9.06 -9.46 -5.22
N TYR A 192 -9.26 -8.92 -4.04
CA TYR A 192 -10.33 -7.96 -3.73
C TYR A 192 -9.94 -7.14 -2.49
N GLU A 193 -10.68 -6.08 -2.21
CA GLU A 193 -10.50 -5.33 -0.97
C GLU A 193 -11.52 -5.74 0.10
N TYR A 194 -11.01 -6.18 1.25
CA TYR A 194 -11.75 -6.28 2.50
C TYR A 194 -11.82 -4.90 3.15
N THR A 195 -12.99 -4.23 3.00
CA THR A 195 -13.23 -2.84 3.35
C THR A 195 -13.83 -2.72 4.75
N SER A 196 -13.07 -2.99 5.80
CA SER A 196 -13.53 -2.82 7.17
C SER A 196 -13.20 -1.44 7.73
N THR A 197 -14.08 -0.92 8.55
CA THR A 197 -13.96 0.39 9.18
C THR A 197 -14.41 0.29 10.63
N GLY A 198 -13.69 0.91 11.54
CA GLY A 198 -14.09 1.03 12.93
C GLY A 198 -15.28 2.00 13.10
N PRO A 199 -15.84 2.11 14.33
CA PRO A 199 -17.08 2.84 14.59
C PRO A 199 -17.01 4.34 14.31
N GLU A 200 -15.81 4.92 14.29
CA GLU A 200 -15.60 6.35 14.02
C GLU A 200 -14.77 6.56 12.74
N PHE A 201 -14.96 5.74 11.71
CA PHE A 201 -14.23 5.79 10.44
C PHE A 201 -12.74 5.45 10.56
N GLU A 202 -12.34 4.64 11.52
CA GLU A 202 -10.97 4.08 11.55
C GLU A 202 -10.77 3.13 10.38
N ASN A 203 -9.84 3.48 9.49
CA ASN A 203 -9.59 2.66 8.31
C ASN A 203 -8.88 1.36 8.67
N LEU A 204 -9.52 0.23 8.36
CA LEU A 204 -9.01 -1.12 8.61
C LEU A 204 -9.04 -1.97 7.33
N HIS A 205 -8.92 -1.35 6.17
CA HIS A 205 -8.99 -1.99 4.86
C HIS A 205 -7.75 -2.84 4.57
N ARG A 206 -7.94 -3.93 3.81
CA ARG A 206 -6.90 -4.87 3.36
C ARG A 206 -7.18 -5.34 1.95
N ASN A 207 -6.17 -5.34 1.10
CA ASN A 207 -6.24 -6.04 -0.17
C ASN A 207 -5.88 -7.51 0.06
N VAL A 208 -6.81 -8.42 -0.27
CA VAL A 208 -6.58 -9.87 -0.20
C VAL A 208 -6.10 -10.35 -1.55
N VAL A 209 -4.91 -10.97 -1.57
CA VAL A 209 -4.23 -11.46 -2.77
C VAL A 209 -4.17 -12.98 -2.71
N PHE A 210 -4.65 -13.67 -3.76
CA PHE A 210 -4.56 -15.12 -3.88
C PHE A 210 -3.34 -15.55 -4.68
N SER A 211 -2.70 -16.65 -4.24
CA SER A 211 -1.45 -17.16 -4.83
C SER A 211 -1.62 -17.83 -6.19
N GLY A 212 -2.83 -18.28 -6.53
CA GLY A 212 -3.08 -19.12 -7.69
C GLY A 212 -4.49 -18.97 -8.24
N GLU A 213 -4.94 -20.02 -8.92
CA GLU A 213 -6.24 -20.06 -9.63
C GLU A 213 -7.36 -20.68 -8.79
N LYS A 214 -6.98 -21.43 -7.76
CA LYS A 214 -7.93 -21.96 -6.80
C LYS A 214 -8.30 -20.88 -5.82
N ILE A 215 -9.55 -20.43 -5.85
CA ILE A 215 -10.06 -19.28 -5.09
C ILE A 215 -11.47 -19.57 -4.58
N PRO A 216 -11.92 -18.88 -3.50
CA PRO A 216 -13.29 -19.06 -2.99
C PRO A 216 -14.31 -18.48 -3.98
N ASN A 217 -15.52 -19.03 -3.95
CA ASN A 217 -16.64 -18.57 -4.79
C ASN A 217 -17.18 -17.19 -4.44
N MET A 218 -16.88 -16.71 -3.23
CA MET A 218 -17.28 -15.40 -2.72
C MET A 218 -16.14 -14.80 -1.91
N PRO A 219 -15.93 -13.50 -1.97
CA PRO A 219 -15.01 -12.80 -1.08
C PRO A 219 -15.59 -12.74 0.35
N PHE A 220 -14.73 -12.88 1.37
CA PHE A 220 -15.07 -12.56 2.75
C PHE A 220 -15.03 -11.05 2.94
N THR A 221 -16.13 -10.46 3.38
CA THR A 221 -16.28 -9.01 3.44
C THR A 221 -16.57 -8.53 4.86
N ARG A 222 -16.62 -7.21 5.05
CA ARG A 222 -17.07 -6.64 6.33
C ARG A 222 -18.51 -7.00 6.68
N LEU A 223 -19.35 -7.44 5.71
CA LEU A 223 -20.69 -7.92 6.00
C LEU A 223 -20.68 -9.26 6.73
N ASP A 224 -19.62 -10.06 6.54
CA ASP A 224 -19.37 -11.30 7.29
C ASP A 224 -18.81 -10.98 8.68
N SER A 225 -17.83 -10.08 8.76
CA SER A 225 -17.27 -9.56 10.00
C SER A 225 -16.52 -8.24 9.78
N THR A 226 -16.64 -7.32 10.74
CA THR A 226 -15.83 -6.09 10.78
C THR A 226 -14.47 -6.29 11.45
N ASN A 227 -14.24 -7.44 12.07
CA ASN A 227 -13.02 -7.79 12.79
C ASN A 227 -11.98 -8.39 11.83
N PRO A 228 -10.83 -7.77 11.60
CA PRO A 228 -9.77 -8.33 10.75
C PRO A 228 -9.21 -9.69 11.22
N GLU A 229 -9.34 -10.03 12.50
CA GLU A 229 -8.90 -11.32 13.03
C GLU A 229 -9.77 -12.47 12.50
N ASP A 230 -11.04 -12.20 12.18
CA ASP A 230 -11.94 -13.17 11.55
C ASP A 230 -11.57 -13.38 10.07
N LEU A 231 -11.15 -12.31 9.36
CA LEU A 231 -10.57 -12.44 8.02
C LEU A 231 -9.33 -13.37 8.04
N TRP A 232 -8.42 -13.19 9.01
CA TRP A 232 -7.24 -14.07 9.11
C TRP A 232 -7.65 -15.52 9.40
N THR A 233 -8.66 -15.73 10.22
CA THR A 233 -9.19 -17.06 10.53
C THR A 233 -9.79 -17.70 9.27
N TRP A 234 -10.55 -16.94 8.47
CA TRP A 234 -11.08 -17.40 7.18
C TRP A 234 -9.93 -17.75 6.21
N MET A 235 -8.90 -16.92 6.09
CA MET A 235 -7.73 -17.20 5.24
C MET A 235 -6.96 -18.43 5.71
N ASP A 236 -6.81 -18.65 7.02
CA ASP A 236 -6.20 -19.87 7.55
C ASP A 236 -7.01 -21.12 7.21
N ASN A 237 -8.35 -21.05 7.27
CA ASN A 237 -9.23 -22.14 6.85
C ASN A 237 -9.11 -22.44 5.35
N LEU A 238 -9.00 -21.41 4.50
CA LEU A 238 -8.77 -21.59 3.07
C LEU A 238 -7.45 -22.31 2.77
N ARG A 239 -6.38 -22.05 3.55
CA ARG A 239 -5.11 -22.77 3.41
C ARG A 239 -5.23 -24.26 3.65
N HIS A 240 -6.08 -24.69 4.60
CA HIS A 240 -6.37 -26.11 4.80
C HIS A 240 -7.07 -26.75 3.59
N LEU A 241 -7.72 -25.95 2.76
CA LEU A 241 -8.32 -26.37 1.49
C LEU A 241 -7.36 -26.24 0.29
N GLY A 242 -6.11 -25.83 0.52
CA GLY A 242 -5.09 -25.62 -0.51
C GLY A 242 -5.23 -24.29 -1.26
N ILE A 243 -5.94 -23.31 -0.70
CA ILE A 243 -6.05 -21.95 -1.23
C ILE A 243 -5.16 -21.04 -0.39
N ASP A 244 -4.01 -20.62 -0.92
CA ASP A 244 -3.10 -19.73 -0.21
C ASP A 244 -3.35 -18.27 -0.59
N SER A 245 -3.23 -17.39 0.40
CA SER A 245 -3.49 -15.95 0.25
C SER A 245 -2.68 -15.14 1.27
N LEU A 246 -2.56 -13.85 1.02
CA LEU A 246 -2.09 -12.86 1.97
C LEU A 246 -2.99 -11.61 1.93
N ALA A 247 -2.98 -10.83 2.97
CA ALA A 247 -3.67 -9.55 3.05
C ALA A 247 -2.66 -8.41 3.21
N ILE A 248 -2.92 -7.29 2.52
CA ILE A 248 -2.08 -6.09 2.54
C ILE A 248 -2.88 -4.96 3.18
N PRO A 249 -2.68 -4.67 4.48
CA PRO A 249 -3.26 -3.49 5.12
C PRO A 249 -2.82 -2.21 4.42
N HIS A 250 -3.74 -1.26 4.26
CA HIS A 250 -3.46 0.00 3.62
C HIS A 250 -4.17 1.18 4.28
N ASN A 251 -3.76 2.40 3.92
CA ASN A 251 -4.22 3.65 4.56
C ASN A 251 -4.18 3.60 6.09
N SER A 252 -3.14 3.04 6.63
CA SER A 252 -2.96 3.01 8.09
C SER A 252 -2.87 4.42 8.67
N ASN A 253 -2.37 5.41 7.90
CA ASN A 253 -2.38 6.83 8.25
C ASN A 253 -3.79 7.35 8.59
N GLY A 254 -4.84 6.81 7.96
CA GLY A 254 -6.25 7.13 8.23
C GLY A 254 -6.93 6.24 9.27
N SER A 255 -6.19 5.39 9.98
CA SER A 255 -6.75 4.39 10.91
C SER A 255 -6.98 4.89 12.33
N ASN A 256 -6.62 6.12 12.66
CA ASN A 256 -6.75 6.66 14.01
C ASN A 256 -6.11 5.78 15.10
N GLY A 257 -4.96 5.17 14.79
CA GLY A 257 -4.23 4.28 15.70
C GLY A 257 -4.73 2.83 15.74
N TRP A 258 -5.79 2.49 15.01
CA TRP A 258 -6.38 1.16 15.08
C TRP A 258 -5.67 0.10 14.24
N MET A 259 -4.99 0.48 13.17
CA MET A 259 -4.30 -0.49 12.31
C MET A 259 -3.20 -1.25 13.05
N PHE A 260 -2.46 -0.56 13.91
CA PHE A 260 -1.33 -1.11 14.65
C PHE A 260 -1.53 -1.03 16.18
N LYS A 261 -2.75 -1.37 16.63
CA LYS A 261 -3.06 -1.47 18.08
C LYS A 261 -2.16 -2.51 18.75
N GLU A 262 -1.85 -2.27 20.02
CA GLU A 262 -1.14 -3.20 20.90
C GLU A 262 -2.08 -4.19 21.61
N THR A 263 -3.35 -4.18 21.23
CA THR A 263 -4.39 -5.09 21.73
C THR A 263 -5.11 -5.79 20.59
N LYS A 264 -5.67 -6.95 20.88
CA LYS A 264 -6.61 -7.68 20.01
C LYS A 264 -7.89 -6.89 19.82
N TRP A 265 -8.77 -7.36 18.93
CA TRP A 265 -10.08 -6.76 18.69
C TRP A 265 -10.92 -6.66 19.96
N ASP A 266 -10.88 -7.67 20.82
CA ASP A 266 -11.58 -7.72 22.11
C ASP A 266 -10.90 -6.90 23.23
N ASN A 267 -9.91 -6.07 22.89
CA ASN A 267 -9.10 -5.25 23.78
C ASN A 267 -8.21 -6.04 24.79
N LYS A 268 -8.04 -7.35 24.61
CA LYS A 268 -7.04 -8.10 25.37
C LYS A 268 -5.64 -7.84 24.82
N PRO A 269 -4.58 -8.02 25.65
CA PRO A 269 -3.20 -7.93 25.17
C PRO A 269 -2.93 -8.88 24.02
N ILE A 270 -2.09 -8.46 23.08
CA ILE A 270 -1.54 -9.32 22.01
C ILE A 270 -0.75 -10.47 22.64
N ASP A 271 -0.91 -11.67 22.11
CA ASP A 271 -0.13 -12.86 22.50
C ASP A 271 0.64 -13.44 21.31
N ALA A 272 1.48 -14.43 21.57
CA ALA A 272 2.33 -15.05 20.56
C ALA A 272 1.52 -15.75 19.43
N LEU A 273 0.30 -16.23 19.71
CA LEU A 273 -0.57 -16.85 18.70
C LEU A 273 -1.13 -15.81 17.75
N TYR A 274 -1.63 -14.70 18.28
CA TYR A 274 -2.07 -13.54 17.49
C TYR A 274 -0.93 -13.03 16.59
N ALA A 275 0.26 -12.81 17.17
CA ALA A 275 1.41 -12.32 16.41
C ALA A 275 1.79 -13.28 15.27
N ALA A 276 1.76 -14.60 15.51
CA ALA A 276 2.03 -15.62 14.49
C ALA A 276 0.93 -15.64 13.41
N GLN A 277 -0.34 -15.53 13.78
CA GLN A 277 -1.46 -15.50 12.83
C GLN A 277 -1.40 -14.24 11.96
N ARG A 278 -1.20 -13.07 12.56
CA ARG A 278 -1.07 -11.81 11.84
C ARG A 278 0.05 -11.86 10.82
N MET A 279 1.26 -12.22 11.22
CA MET A 279 2.42 -12.27 10.32
C MET A 279 2.30 -13.30 9.20
N ARG A 280 1.54 -14.38 9.41
CA ARG A 280 1.23 -15.37 8.36
C ARG A 280 0.27 -14.80 7.32
N ASN A 281 -0.69 -13.99 7.74
CA ASN A 281 -1.75 -13.45 6.90
C ASN A 281 -1.43 -12.05 6.36
N GLU A 282 -0.72 -11.21 7.13
CA GLU A 282 -0.33 -9.85 6.77
C GLU A 282 1.20 -9.70 6.76
N PRO A 283 1.94 -10.37 5.86
CA PRO A 283 3.40 -10.23 5.81
C PRO A 283 3.85 -8.91 5.17
N ILE A 284 2.96 -8.20 4.47
CA ILE A 284 3.21 -6.96 3.71
C ILE A 284 2.23 -5.90 4.17
N VAL A 285 2.66 -4.64 4.12
CA VAL A 285 1.82 -3.45 4.32
C VAL A 285 2.05 -2.46 3.16
N GLU A 286 1.02 -1.77 2.74
CA GLU A 286 1.12 -0.64 1.83
C GLU A 286 1.50 0.61 2.63
N ASN A 287 2.70 1.16 2.38
CA ASN A 287 3.19 2.31 3.13
C ASN A 287 3.06 3.65 2.39
N THR A 288 2.61 3.64 1.14
CA THR A 288 2.34 4.87 0.37
C THR A 288 1.34 4.60 -0.75
N GLN A 289 0.48 5.57 -1.01
CA GLN A 289 -0.51 5.56 -2.09
C GLN A 289 -1.05 6.98 -2.33
N VAL A 290 -2.03 7.15 -3.22
CA VAL A 290 -2.59 8.46 -3.56
C VAL A 290 -3.10 9.27 -2.36
N LYS A 291 -3.61 8.63 -1.30
CA LYS A 291 -4.00 9.28 -0.03
C LYS A 291 -2.83 9.49 0.94
N GLY A 292 -1.62 9.64 0.39
CA GLY A 292 -0.40 9.99 1.11
C GLY A 292 0.36 8.81 1.71
N THR A 293 1.44 9.15 2.42
CA THR A 293 2.31 8.16 3.04
C THR A 293 1.75 7.61 4.35
N SER A 294 2.02 6.34 4.60
CA SER A 294 1.88 5.68 5.90
C SER A 294 3.23 5.26 6.49
N ASP A 295 4.39 5.67 5.90
CA ASP A 295 5.71 5.33 6.44
C ASP A 295 5.90 5.92 7.83
N THR A 296 5.91 7.24 7.95
CA THR A 296 6.03 7.94 9.24
C THR A 296 5.35 9.31 9.22
N HIS A 297 5.35 9.98 10.38
CA HIS A 297 4.76 11.30 10.59
C HIS A 297 5.73 12.19 11.38
N PRO A 298 5.81 13.52 11.12
CA PRO A 298 6.73 14.41 11.83
C PRO A 298 6.63 14.38 13.36
N SER A 299 5.43 14.15 13.90
CA SER A 299 5.23 14.02 15.35
C SER A 299 5.77 12.71 15.94
N LEU A 300 5.99 11.68 15.13
CA LEU A 300 6.56 10.39 15.54
C LEU A 300 8.06 10.33 15.28
N SER A 301 8.54 11.01 14.24
CA SER A 301 9.93 11.05 13.81
C SER A 301 10.45 12.49 13.75
N PRO A 302 10.55 13.20 14.88
CA PRO A 302 10.90 14.64 14.90
C PRO A 302 12.35 14.94 14.47
N ASN A 303 13.20 13.93 14.41
CA ASN A 303 14.61 14.04 13.97
C ASN A 303 14.82 13.60 12.52
N ASP A 304 13.74 13.31 11.79
CA ASP A 304 13.76 12.96 10.36
C ASP A 304 13.22 14.14 9.55
N GLU A 305 14.10 14.88 8.89
CA GLU A 305 13.77 16.05 8.07
C GLU A 305 12.92 15.71 6.83
N TRP A 306 12.76 14.43 6.50
CA TRP A 306 11.90 13.93 5.42
C TRP A 306 10.65 13.19 5.92
N ALA A 307 10.30 13.32 7.20
CA ALA A 307 9.09 12.73 7.76
C ALA A 307 7.80 13.41 7.25
N ASP A 308 7.90 14.67 6.81
CA ASP A 308 6.79 15.45 6.25
C ASP A 308 6.68 15.22 4.74
N PHE A 309 6.14 14.06 4.36
CA PHE A 309 5.96 13.70 2.96
C PHE A 309 4.52 13.28 2.70
N GLU A 310 3.79 14.04 1.87
CA GLU A 310 2.42 13.75 1.44
C GLU A 310 1.53 13.29 2.62
N ILE A 311 1.41 14.13 3.64
CA ILE A 311 0.63 13.81 4.84
C ILE A 311 -0.86 14.07 4.59
N MET A 312 -1.68 13.04 4.68
CA MET A 312 -3.14 13.16 4.73
C MET A 312 -3.59 13.20 6.21
N PRO A 313 -4.17 14.31 6.68
CA PRO A 313 -4.42 14.50 8.12
C PRO A 313 -5.67 13.80 8.64
N ASN A 314 -6.56 13.34 7.74
CA ASN A 314 -7.90 12.89 8.09
C ASN A 314 -8.04 11.37 8.00
N ARG A 315 -9.06 10.82 8.67
CA ARG A 315 -9.54 9.46 8.46
C ARG A 315 -10.15 9.34 7.07
N VAL A 316 -10.10 8.15 6.48
CA VAL A 316 -10.62 7.93 5.12
C VAL A 316 -12.12 8.21 5.07
N ALA A 317 -12.56 8.91 4.01
CA ALA A 317 -13.96 9.31 3.79
C ALA A 317 -14.61 10.10 4.96
N SER A 318 -13.81 10.78 5.79
CA SER A 318 -14.28 11.52 6.96
C SER A 318 -13.49 12.83 7.12
N PRO A 319 -14.13 13.93 7.62
CA PRO A 319 -13.41 15.14 8.00
C PRO A 319 -12.70 15.02 9.37
N LEU A 320 -12.87 13.91 10.08
CA LEU A 320 -12.26 13.70 11.39
C LEU A 320 -10.75 13.48 11.25
N ALA A 321 -9.98 14.13 12.12
CA ALA A 321 -8.53 13.94 12.14
C ALA A 321 -8.15 12.51 12.56
N SER A 322 -7.06 12.01 12.00
CA SER A 322 -6.45 10.73 12.38
C SER A 322 -5.28 10.98 13.33
N VAL A 323 -5.19 10.21 14.42
CA VAL A 323 -4.02 10.29 15.33
C VAL A 323 -2.84 9.53 14.72
N ALA A 324 -1.63 10.05 14.90
CA ALA A 324 -0.44 9.44 14.33
C ALA A 324 0.02 8.14 15.06
N PRO A 325 0.06 8.07 16.41
CA PRO A 325 0.46 6.85 17.11
C PRO A 325 -0.43 5.64 16.76
N GLY A 326 0.20 4.52 16.35
CA GLY A 326 -0.51 3.31 15.90
C GLY A 326 -1.08 3.37 14.49
N SER A 327 -0.82 4.47 13.75
CA SER A 327 -1.27 4.68 12.37
C SER A 327 -0.16 4.58 11.33
N TYR A 328 1.11 4.58 11.72
CA TYR A 328 2.24 4.62 10.80
C TYR A 328 3.14 3.39 10.94
N VAL A 329 3.69 2.95 9.81
CA VAL A 329 4.44 1.68 9.68
C VAL A 329 5.72 1.69 10.52
N ARG A 330 6.49 2.80 10.52
CA ARG A 330 7.72 2.92 11.31
C ARG A 330 7.45 2.88 12.82
N ASP A 331 6.35 3.50 13.28
CA ASP A 331 5.89 3.40 14.67
C ASP A 331 5.49 1.96 15.02
N ALA A 332 4.80 1.26 14.08
CA ALA A 332 4.47 -0.15 14.26
C ALA A 332 5.72 -1.03 14.37
N TYR A 333 6.76 -0.80 13.55
CA TYR A 333 8.03 -1.51 13.67
C TYR A 333 8.64 -1.34 15.06
N SER A 334 8.68 -0.11 15.56
CA SER A 334 9.20 0.22 16.89
C SER A 334 8.41 -0.47 18.00
N ARG A 335 7.08 -0.38 17.98
CA ARG A 335 6.18 -1.08 18.92
C ARG A 335 6.33 -2.60 18.84
N GLY A 336 6.56 -3.12 17.63
CA GLY A 336 6.82 -4.53 17.39
C GLY A 336 8.05 -5.06 18.15
N LEU A 337 9.12 -4.26 18.32
CA LEU A 337 10.28 -4.63 19.13
C LEU A 337 9.94 -4.78 20.63
N LEU A 338 9.08 -3.87 21.15
CA LEU A 338 8.60 -3.97 22.54
C LEU A 338 7.77 -5.24 22.75
N ILE A 339 6.82 -5.49 21.86
CA ILE A 339 5.96 -6.67 21.91
C ILE A 339 6.82 -7.95 21.79
N GLU A 340 7.78 -7.99 20.85
CA GLU A 340 8.67 -9.14 20.69
C GLU A 340 9.47 -9.44 21.97
N LYS A 341 9.93 -8.39 22.67
CA LYS A 341 10.61 -8.54 23.97
C LYS A 341 9.71 -9.17 25.03
N GLU A 342 8.41 -8.84 25.04
CA GLU A 342 7.47 -9.31 26.04
C GLU A 342 6.97 -10.73 25.78
N ILE A 343 6.56 -11.02 24.53
CA ILE A 343 5.88 -12.28 24.17
C ILE A 343 6.71 -13.19 23.27
N GLY A 344 7.95 -12.79 22.89
CA GLY A 344 8.84 -13.57 22.05
C GLY A 344 8.47 -13.60 20.56
N ARG A 345 7.52 -12.79 20.11
CA ARG A 345 7.10 -12.67 18.71
C ARG A 345 6.67 -11.24 18.39
N ASN A 346 7.06 -10.77 17.21
CA ASN A 346 6.70 -9.46 16.70
C ASN A 346 5.52 -9.58 15.72
N PRO A 347 4.37 -8.90 15.97
CA PRO A 347 3.22 -8.91 15.07
C PRO A 347 3.35 -7.94 13.88
N PHE A 348 4.44 -7.18 13.78
CA PHE A 348 4.62 -6.07 12.85
C PHE A 348 5.92 -6.17 12.02
N LYS A 349 6.45 -7.38 11.80
CA LYS A 349 7.61 -7.60 10.89
C LYS A 349 7.20 -7.56 9.41
N PHE A 350 6.46 -6.54 9.00
CA PHE A 350 5.98 -6.39 7.62
C PHE A 350 7.13 -6.09 6.65
N GLY A 351 6.98 -6.54 5.39
CA GLY A 351 7.58 -5.87 4.24
C GLY A 351 6.68 -4.73 3.75
N VAL A 352 7.16 -3.92 2.82
CA VAL A 352 6.42 -2.77 2.29
C VAL A 352 6.19 -2.87 0.78
N VAL A 353 5.06 -2.31 0.33
CA VAL A 353 4.74 -2.03 -1.07
C VAL A 353 4.09 -0.64 -1.16
N GLY A 354 4.13 -0.02 -2.34
CA GLY A 354 3.29 1.12 -2.70
C GLY A 354 2.19 0.66 -3.65
N SER A 355 1.11 1.41 -3.76
CA SER A 355 0.01 1.14 -4.70
C SER A 355 -0.74 2.42 -5.06
N SER A 356 -1.76 2.34 -5.94
CA SER A 356 -2.49 3.53 -6.36
C SER A 356 -3.71 3.85 -5.49
N ASP A 357 -4.51 2.87 -5.16
CA ASP A 357 -5.86 3.06 -4.63
C ASP A 357 -6.72 3.94 -5.57
N SER A 358 -6.51 3.81 -6.86
CA SER A 358 -7.24 4.55 -7.88
C SER A 358 -8.67 4.05 -8.00
N HIS A 359 -9.63 4.98 -8.17
CA HIS A 359 -11.05 4.69 -8.38
C HIS A 359 -11.51 5.06 -9.82
N VAL A 360 -10.57 5.01 -10.77
CA VAL A 360 -10.82 5.28 -12.19
C VAL A 360 -10.24 4.19 -13.10
N SER A 361 -10.01 2.98 -12.56
CA SER A 361 -9.39 1.83 -13.25
C SER A 361 -7.94 2.06 -13.70
N ALA A 362 -7.29 3.11 -13.22
CA ALA A 362 -5.99 3.59 -13.70
C ALA A 362 -5.20 4.31 -12.60
N GLY A 363 -4.06 3.77 -12.17
CA GLY A 363 -3.15 4.44 -11.24
C GLY A 363 -2.43 5.63 -11.88
N SER A 364 -2.28 6.74 -11.14
CA SER A 364 -1.60 7.96 -11.56
C SER A 364 -0.24 8.06 -10.87
N PHE A 365 0.81 7.52 -11.51
CA PHE A 365 2.12 7.34 -10.88
C PHE A 365 3.09 8.51 -11.12
N GLU A 366 2.81 9.36 -12.09
CA GLU A 366 3.69 10.41 -12.57
C GLU A 366 3.13 11.78 -12.22
N GLU A 367 3.91 12.65 -11.58
CA GLU A 367 3.53 14.00 -11.20
C GLU A 367 3.11 14.84 -12.42
N ASN A 368 3.82 14.69 -13.54
CA ASN A 368 3.52 15.39 -14.78
C ASN A 368 2.36 14.79 -15.58
N ASN A 369 1.79 13.65 -15.16
CA ASN A 369 0.71 12.94 -15.83
C ASN A 369 -0.36 12.51 -14.83
N TYR A 370 -0.81 13.47 -13.99
CA TYR A 370 -1.72 13.25 -12.90
C TYR A 370 -3.18 13.43 -13.34
N TRP A 371 -4.04 12.41 -13.14
CA TRP A 371 -5.48 12.47 -13.41
C TRP A 371 -6.35 12.28 -12.18
N ALA A 372 -5.74 12.29 -11.01
CA ALA A 372 -6.39 12.17 -9.70
C ALA A 372 -6.96 10.78 -9.38
N LYS A 373 -7.79 10.70 -8.33
CA LYS A 373 -8.24 9.43 -7.73
C LYS A 373 -9.73 9.13 -7.96
N ILE A 374 -10.61 10.17 -7.81
CA ILE A 374 -12.04 9.97 -7.48
C ILE A 374 -12.96 10.33 -8.68
N GLY A 375 -12.50 10.09 -9.88
CA GLY A 375 -13.32 10.24 -11.09
C GLY A 375 -13.84 11.66 -11.30
N MET A 376 -15.17 11.88 -11.19
CA MET A 376 -15.75 13.18 -11.44
C MET A 376 -15.57 14.19 -10.30
N MET A 377 -15.21 13.74 -9.11
CA MET A 377 -15.07 14.61 -7.93
C MET A 377 -13.81 15.47 -7.96
N ASP A 378 -12.76 14.99 -8.60
CA ASP A 378 -11.44 15.61 -8.69
C ASP A 378 -10.88 15.66 -10.12
N ALA A 379 -11.78 15.65 -11.10
CA ALA A 379 -11.44 15.57 -12.53
C ALA A 379 -10.70 16.79 -13.06
N THR A 380 -10.93 17.98 -12.52
CA THR A 380 -10.32 19.23 -12.98
C THR A 380 -9.38 19.83 -11.94
N ALA A 381 -8.47 20.68 -12.37
CA ALA A 381 -7.53 21.37 -11.52
C ALA A 381 -8.23 22.24 -10.46
N GLU A 382 -9.34 22.87 -10.81
CA GLU A 382 -10.17 23.65 -9.88
C GLU A 382 -10.81 22.74 -8.81
N GLN A 383 -11.35 21.57 -9.22
CA GLN A 383 -11.95 20.61 -8.28
C GLN A 383 -10.92 20.05 -7.31
N ARG A 384 -9.68 19.84 -7.76
CA ARG A 384 -8.57 19.41 -6.90
C ARG A 384 -8.00 20.51 -6.01
N GLY A 385 -8.39 21.77 -6.24
CA GLY A 385 -7.89 22.93 -5.51
C GLY A 385 -6.48 23.37 -5.93
N SER A 386 -5.91 22.81 -7.00
CA SER A 386 -4.55 23.17 -7.46
C SER A 386 -4.48 24.54 -8.12
N ILE A 387 -5.59 25.02 -8.69
CA ILE A 387 -5.71 26.38 -9.26
C ILE A 387 -6.97 27.08 -8.74
N PRO A 388 -7.05 28.42 -8.84
CA PRO A 388 -8.24 29.17 -8.40
C PRO A 388 -9.49 28.76 -9.18
N ASP A 389 -10.61 28.55 -8.49
CA ASP A 389 -11.92 28.30 -9.07
C ASP A 389 -12.64 29.64 -9.30
N ALA A 390 -12.96 29.94 -10.55
CA ALA A 390 -13.64 31.19 -10.92
C ALA A 390 -15.04 31.36 -10.29
N ASN A 391 -15.65 30.25 -9.84
CA ASN A 391 -16.93 30.24 -9.14
C ASN A 391 -16.82 30.53 -7.64
N LEU A 392 -15.60 30.56 -7.10
CA LEU A 392 -15.31 30.88 -5.70
C LEU A 392 -14.58 32.22 -5.64
N GLN A 393 -15.07 33.13 -4.80
CA GLN A 393 -14.47 34.44 -4.63
C GLN A 393 -14.06 34.68 -3.19
N ASP A 394 -12.92 35.32 -3.00
CA ASP A 394 -12.49 35.84 -1.71
C ASP A 394 -13.30 37.07 -1.29
N THR A 395 -13.03 37.61 -0.12
CA THR A 395 -13.69 38.81 0.42
C THR A 395 -13.47 40.07 -0.42
N LYS A 396 -12.56 40.04 -1.40
CA LYS A 396 -12.25 41.16 -2.31
C LYS A 396 -12.77 40.89 -3.73
N GLY A 397 -13.46 39.77 -3.96
CA GLY A 397 -14.04 39.40 -5.26
C GLY A 397 -13.02 38.74 -6.22
N ALA A 398 -11.82 38.37 -5.75
CA ALA A 398 -10.87 37.61 -6.57
C ALA A 398 -11.17 36.09 -6.50
N ALA A 399 -10.94 35.40 -7.61
CA ALA A 399 -11.03 33.92 -7.62
C ALA A 399 -10.09 33.30 -6.57
N THR A 400 -10.60 32.32 -5.84
CA THR A 400 -9.83 31.66 -4.77
C THR A 400 -9.78 30.15 -4.95
N TYR A 401 -8.92 29.49 -4.20
CA TYR A 401 -8.73 28.05 -4.25
C TYR A 401 -9.87 27.34 -3.52
N ARG A 402 -10.27 26.18 -4.05
CA ARG A 402 -11.20 25.29 -3.38
C ARG A 402 -10.49 24.59 -2.22
N GLU A 403 -11.05 24.68 -1.02
CA GLU A 403 -10.61 23.88 0.13
C GLU A 403 -11.14 22.45 -0.02
N THR A 404 -10.26 21.50 -0.27
CA THR A 404 -10.60 20.09 -0.49
C THR A 404 -9.52 19.17 0.04
N ILE A 405 -9.92 17.99 0.54
CA ILE A 405 -8.98 16.94 0.95
C ILE A 405 -8.13 16.45 -0.24
N ASN A 406 -8.65 16.53 -1.46
CA ASN A 406 -7.95 16.08 -2.67
C ASN A 406 -6.63 16.84 -2.89
N LEU A 407 -6.49 18.05 -2.33
CA LEU A 407 -5.24 18.81 -2.41
C LEU A 407 -4.10 18.15 -1.60
N THR A 408 -4.43 17.32 -0.61
CA THR A 408 -3.46 16.55 0.18
C THR A 408 -3.11 15.19 -0.44
N TYR A 409 -3.75 14.83 -1.58
CA TYR A 409 -3.44 13.60 -2.30
C TYR A 409 -2.16 13.77 -3.12
N GLY A 410 -1.32 12.72 -3.13
CA GLY A 410 -0.13 12.62 -3.96
C GLY A 410 -0.37 11.86 -5.26
N ALA A 411 0.67 11.64 -6.03
CA ALA A 411 0.67 10.61 -7.05
C ALA A 411 0.59 9.23 -6.39
N SER A 412 0.29 8.21 -7.20
CA SER A 412 0.19 6.82 -6.71
C SER A 412 1.56 6.27 -6.32
N GLY A 413 1.62 5.44 -5.28
CA GLY A 413 2.79 4.62 -5.01
C GLY A 413 2.90 3.44 -5.97
N LEU A 414 4.10 2.85 -6.11
CA LEU A 414 4.35 1.61 -6.83
C LEU A 414 4.88 0.52 -5.91
N ALA A 415 4.42 -0.71 -6.12
CA ALA A 415 5.05 -1.89 -5.55
C ALA A 415 6.27 -2.30 -6.38
N GLY A 416 7.42 -2.48 -5.73
CA GLY A 416 8.59 -3.10 -6.30
C GLY A 416 8.81 -4.48 -5.69
N ILE A 417 9.02 -5.50 -6.51
CA ILE A 417 9.21 -6.90 -6.07
C ILE A 417 10.49 -7.47 -6.69
N TRP A 418 11.36 -8.04 -5.85
CA TRP A 418 12.51 -8.81 -6.30
C TRP A 418 12.14 -10.29 -6.44
N ALA A 419 11.99 -10.75 -7.67
CA ALA A 419 11.61 -12.12 -7.97
C ALA A 419 12.46 -12.73 -9.08
N GLU A 420 12.53 -14.05 -9.10
CA GLU A 420 13.30 -14.82 -10.08
C GLU A 420 12.66 -14.76 -11.47
N GLU A 421 11.32 -14.61 -11.52
CA GLU A 421 10.52 -14.62 -12.75
C GLU A 421 9.33 -13.67 -12.60
N ASN A 422 8.83 -13.13 -13.73
CA ASN A 422 7.53 -12.46 -13.76
C ASN A 422 6.41 -13.49 -13.90
N THR A 423 6.16 -14.21 -12.81
CA THR A 423 5.05 -15.17 -12.71
C THR A 423 4.32 -14.99 -11.38
N ARG A 424 3.03 -15.33 -11.34
CA ARG A 424 2.24 -15.23 -10.10
C ARG A 424 2.91 -15.99 -8.94
N ALA A 425 3.42 -17.19 -9.20
CA ALA A 425 4.07 -18.00 -8.17
C ALA A 425 5.36 -17.37 -7.65
N SER A 426 6.24 -16.84 -8.53
CA SER A 426 7.50 -16.25 -8.13
C SER A 426 7.28 -14.92 -7.40
N LEU A 427 6.41 -14.04 -7.91
CA LEU A 427 6.06 -12.77 -7.27
C LEU A 427 5.37 -13.00 -5.90
N PHE A 428 4.43 -13.95 -5.80
CA PHE A 428 3.77 -14.27 -4.53
C PHE A 428 4.76 -14.83 -3.48
N SER A 429 5.72 -15.66 -3.92
CA SER A 429 6.79 -16.14 -3.04
C SER A 429 7.66 -14.99 -2.53
N ALA A 430 7.95 -14.00 -3.38
CA ALA A 430 8.69 -12.80 -2.99
C ALA A 430 7.92 -11.93 -1.98
N LEU A 431 6.61 -11.77 -2.13
CA LEU A 431 5.75 -11.13 -1.14
C LEU A 431 5.84 -11.85 0.22
N LYS A 432 5.75 -13.18 0.23
CA LYS A 432 5.84 -13.96 1.48
C LYS A 432 7.20 -13.85 2.16
N ARG A 433 8.31 -13.80 1.41
CA ARG A 433 9.65 -13.55 1.98
C ARG A 433 9.96 -12.08 2.20
N LYS A 434 9.03 -11.17 1.81
CA LYS A 434 9.11 -9.71 2.02
C LYS A 434 10.31 -9.07 1.29
N GLU A 435 10.73 -9.65 0.18
CA GLU A 435 11.76 -9.07 -0.68
C GLU A 435 11.13 -8.05 -1.63
N THR A 436 10.55 -7.03 -1.01
CA THR A 436 9.72 -5.99 -1.62
C THR A 436 10.15 -4.63 -1.17
N PHE A 437 9.82 -3.64 -1.96
CA PHE A 437 10.04 -2.23 -1.68
C PHE A 437 8.89 -1.41 -2.26
N SER A 438 8.73 -0.21 -1.76
CA SER A 438 7.75 0.76 -2.28
C SER A 438 8.46 1.96 -2.88
N THR A 439 7.82 2.61 -3.84
CA THR A 439 8.21 3.94 -4.31
C THR A 439 7.03 4.89 -4.25
N SER A 440 7.29 6.18 -4.31
CA SER A 440 6.25 7.21 -4.35
C SER A 440 5.75 7.51 -5.78
N GLY A 441 5.97 6.59 -6.74
CA GLY A 441 5.51 6.68 -8.13
C GLY A 441 6.61 6.45 -9.16
N THR A 442 7.81 6.95 -8.90
CA THR A 442 8.98 6.73 -9.76
C THR A 442 9.49 5.30 -9.66
N ARG A 443 10.21 4.83 -10.70
CA ARG A 443 10.77 3.47 -10.73
C ARG A 443 12.19 3.42 -10.17
N ILE A 444 12.44 4.12 -9.07
CA ILE A 444 13.66 3.93 -8.29
C ILE A 444 13.78 2.47 -7.92
N THR A 445 14.92 1.86 -8.26
CA THR A 445 15.22 0.48 -7.89
C THR A 445 16.19 0.48 -6.72
N LEU A 446 15.90 -0.26 -5.66
CA LEU A 446 16.79 -0.30 -4.50
C LEU A 446 16.93 -1.69 -3.90
N ARG A 447 18.11 -1.97 -3.30
CA ARG A 447 18.42 -3.19 -2.56
C ARG A 447 19.18 -2.88 -1.28
N ILE A 448 18.90 -3.66 -0.25
CA ILE A 448 19.68 -3.71 0.99
C ILE A 448 19.97 -5.17 1.36
N PHE A 449 21.21 -5.45 1.72
CA PHE A 449 21.64 -6.73 2.29
C PHE A 449 22.36 -6.46 3.61
N GLY A 450 22.04 -7.22 4.65
CA GLY A 450 22.67 -7.11 5.97
C GLY A 450 23.48 -8.35 6.31
N GLY A 451 24.65 -8.17 6.92
CA GLY A 451 25.52 -9.28 7.34
C GLY A 451 26.68 -8.80 8.20
N PHE A 452 27.28 -9.70 8.96
CA PHE A 452 28.48 -9.38 9.75
C PHE A 452 29.77 -9.51 8.92
N ASP A 453 29.77 -10.39 7.91
CA ASP A 453 30.92 -10.74 7.10
C ASP A 453 30.91 -10.12 5.69
N ILE A 454 30.05 -9.12 5.44
CA ILE A 454 30.01 -8.40 4.17
C ILE A 454 31.37 -7.74 3.89
N ASP A 455 31.91 -7.98 2.68
CA ASP A 455 33.14 -7.33 2.18
C ASP A 455 32.94 -5.78 2.15
N PRO A 456 33.76 -5.01 2.87
CA PRO A 456 33.66 -3.54 2.84
C PRO A 456 33.81 -2.93 1.45
N GLN A 457 34.38 -3.64 0.48
CA GLN A 457 34.54 -3.21 -0.91
C GLN A 457 33.47 -3.79 -1.85
N LEU A 458 32.44 -4.43 -1.32
CA LEU A 458 31.41 -5.13 -2.11
C LEU A 458 30.76 -4.22 -3.17
N SER A 459 30.52 -2.94 -2.82
CA SER A 459 29.91 -1.96 -3.75
C SER A 459 30.68 -1.75 -5.05
N THR A 460 32.01 -2.05 -5.07
CA THR A 460 32.89 -1.88 -6.24
C THR A 460 33.13 -3.17 -7.02
N ARG A 461 32.58 -4.31 -6.55
CA ARG A 461 32.76 -5.61 -7.22
C ARG A 461 31.82 -5.75 -8.42
N GLU A 462 32.29 -6.36 -9.51
CA GLU A 462 31.45 -6.68 -10.67
C GLU A 462 30.35 -7.69 -10.33
N ASN A 463 30.69 -8.72 -9.52
CA ASN A 463 29.75 -9.75 -9.05
C ASN A 463 29.14 -9.42 -7.67
N ARG A 464 28.91 -8.13 -7.42
CA ARG A 464 28.43 -7.65 -6.11
C ARG A 464 27.10 -8.27 -5.66
N LEU A 465 26.20 -8.62 -6.58
CA LEU A 465 24.89 -9.20 -6.21
C LEU A 465 25.03 -10.66 -5.77
N GLU A 466 25.80 -11.49 -6.49
CA GLU A 466 26.10 -12.87 -6.08
C GLU A 466 26.76 -12.89 -4.69
N LEU A 467 27.73 -12.01 -4.48
CA LEU A 467 28.41 -11.89 -3.19
C LEU A 467 27.48 -11.38 -2.10
N ALA A 468 26.58 -10.45 -2.40
CA ALA A 468 25.61 -9.93 -1.43
C ALA A 468 24.67 -11.03 -0.93
N TYR A 469 24.13 -11.86 -1.82
CA TYR A 469 23.31 -13.03 -1.43
C TYR A 469 24.11 -14.11 -0.70
N ALA A 470 25.41 -14.25 -1.00
CA ALA A 470 26.25 -15.24 -0.34
C ALA A 470 26.72 -14.79 1.06
N GLN A 471 26.92 -13.51 1.31
CA GLN A 471 27.51 -12.94 2.52
C GLN A 471 26.50 -12.31 3.47
N GLY A 472 25.26 -12.09 3.03
CA GLY A 472 24.23 -11.39 3.79
C GLY A 472 22.82 -11.90 3.53
N VAL A 473 21.87 -11.31 4.22
CA VAL A 473 20.44 -11.53 4.02
C VAL A 473 19.81 -10.33 3.32
N PRO A 474 18.87 -10.52 2.37
CA PRO A 474 18.21 -9.44 1.69
C PRO A 474 17.15 -8.76 2.58
N MET A 475 16.59 -7.64 2.10
CA MET A 475 15.44 -6.98 2.71
C MET A 475 14.32 -7.97 3.06
N GLY A 476 13.57 -7.68 4.11
CA GLY A 476 12.47 -8.52 4.61
C GLY A 476 12.92 -9.65 5.55
N SER A 477 14.23 -9.87 5.71
CA SER A 477 14.81 -11.01 6.41
C SER A 477 15.19 -10.71 7.87
N ASP A 478 15.39 -11.78 8.65
CA ASP A 478 16.02 -11.72 9.96
C ASP A 478 17.54 -11.89 9.83
N LEU A 479 18.31 -10.98 10.45
CA LEU A 479 19.77 -11.03 10.52
C LEU A 479 20.18 -11.83 11.74
N ALA A 480 20.86 -12.97 11.52
CA ALA A 480 21.41 -13.78 12.59
C ALA A 480 22.53 -13.03 13.32
N SER A 481 22.68 -13.31 14.63
CA SER A 481 23.78 -12.74 15.42
C SER A 481 25.15 -13.18 14.88
N GLY A 482 26.09 -12.24 14.89
CA GLY A 482 27.46 -12.47 14.43
C GLY A 482 28.49 -11.73 15.29
N SER A 483 29.76 -11.81 14.94
CA SER A 483 30.84 -11.11 15.64
C SER A 483 31.10 -9.72 15.04
N GLY A 484 31.33 -8.72 15.89
CA GLY A 484 31.60 -7.33 15.46
C GLY A 484 30.33 -6.53 15.22
N LYS A 485 30.36 -5.61 14.26
CA LYS A 485 29.25 -4.77 13.87
C LYS A 485 28.65 -5.23 12.54
N PRO A 486 27.32 -5.22 12.38
CA PRO A 486 26.70 -5.55 11.12
C PRO A 486 27.05 -4.51 10.06
N LYS A 487 27.21 -4.98 8.85
CA LYS A 487 27.42 -4.18 7.66
C LYS A 487 26.24 -4.36 6.72
N PHE A 488 25.94 -3.31 6.00
CA PHE A 488 24.82 -3.29 5.06
C PHE A 488 25.32 -2.86 3.68
N PHE A 489 25.16 -3.72 2.69
CA PHE A 489 25.34 -3.33 1.30
C PHE A 489 24.06 -2.65 0.83
N LEU A 490 24.19 -1.41 0.41
CA LEU A 490 23.11 -0.54 -0.04
C LEU A 490 23.33 -0.21 -1.50
N TRP A 491 22.27 -0.31 -2.29
CA TRP A 491 22.33 0.00 -3.70
C TRP A 491 21.00 0.55 -4.20
N ALA A 492 21.04 1.63 -4.98
CA ALA A 492 19.88 2.17 -5.69
C ALA A 492 20.25 2.69 -7.05
N MET A 493 19.30 2.61 -7.99
CA MET A 493 19.34 3.23 -9.31
C MET A 493 18.17 4.19 -9.46
N GLN A 494 18.42 5.34 -10.10
CA GLN A 494 17.38 6.30 -10.46
C GLN A 494 16.38 5.70 -11.44
N ASP A 495 15.18 6.25 -11.49
CA ASP A 495 14.28 6.13 -12.64
C ASP A 495 14.86 7.00 -13.77
N PRO A 496 15.16 6.45 -14.98
CA PRO A 496 15.70 7.23 -16.08
C PRO A 496 14.83 8.42 -16.53
N ASP A 497 13.53 8.39 -16.21
CA ASP A 497 12.56 9.43 -16.60
C ASP A 497 12.25 10.39 -15.44
N SER A 498 12.94 10.25 -14.30
CA SER A 498 12.81 11.11 -13.14
C SER A 498 14.14 11.81 -12.79
N ALA A 499 14.16 12.53 -11.68
CA ALA A 499 15.35 13.25 -11.22
C ALA A 499 16.44 12.27 -10.72
N PRO A 500 17.73 12.66 -10.82
CA PRO A 500 18.83 11.87 -10.27
C PRO A 500 18.72 11.68 -8.76
N LEU A 501 19.29 10.56 -8.26
CA LEU A 501 19.36 10.27 -6.83
C LEU A 501 20.19 11.32 -6.10
N GLN A 502 19.69 11.74 -4.94
CA GLN A 502 20.38 12.67 -4.05
C GLN A 502 21.19 11.96 -2.97
N ARG A 503 20.59 10.97 -2.32
CA ARG A 503 21.23 10.23 -1.22
C ARG A 503 20.56 8.89 -0.91
N LEU A 504 21.30 8.03 -0.20
CA LEU A 504 20.79 6.84 0.45
C LEU A 504 20.81 7.04 1.97
N GLN A 505 19.74 6.65 2.63
CA GLN A 505 19.58 6.75 4.08
C GLN A 505 19.27 5.38 4.69
N ILE A 506 19.89 5.07 5.83
CA ILE A 506 19.46 3.99 6.71
C ILE A 506 18.61 4.57 7.82
N ILE A 507 17.40 4.06 7.95
CA ILE A 507 16.55 4.29 9.10
C ILE A 507 16.73 3.10 10.04
N LYS A 508 17.22 3.36 11.24
CA LYS A 508 17.42 2.39 12.31
C LYS A 508 16.44 2.66 13.44
N GLY A 509 15.64 1.67 13.80
CA GLY A 509 14.94 1.64 15.08
C GLY A 509 15.57 0.58 15.98
N SER A 510 15.78 0.89 17.26
CA SER A 510 16.33 -0.07 18.23
C SER A 510 15.64 0.03 19.58
N LEU A 511 15.68 -1.08 20.32
CA LEU A 511 15.19 -1.16 21.69
C LEU A 511 16.37 -1.20 22.65
N ARG A 512 16.70 -0.03 23.22
CA ARG A 512 17.84 0.18 24.12
C ARG A 512 17.34 0.35 25.54
N ASP A 513 17.69 -0.55 26.43
CA ASP A 513 17.27 -0.52 27.86
C ASP A 513 15.74 -0.36 28.05
N GLY A 514 14.94 -0.87 27.12
CA GLY A 514 13.48 -0.76 27.14
C GLY A 514 12.95 0.54 26.54
N ILE A 515 13.81 1.40 26.00
CA ILE A 515 13.45 2.65 25.34
C ILE A 515 13.62 2.49 23.82
N LEU A 516 12.61 2.89 23.07
CA LEU A 516 12.68 2.94 21.61
C LEU A 516 13.53 4.12 21.17
N VAL A 517 14.52 3.87 20.32
CA VAL A 517 15.42 4.87 19.74
C VAL A 517 15.36 4.76 18.24
N GLU A 518 15.05 5.88 17.58
CA GLU A 518 15.09 6.04 16.12
C GLU A 518 16.28 6.90 15.72
N THR A 519 17.00 6.49 14.69
CA THR A 519 18.10 7.26 14.11
C THR A 519 18.07 7.15 12.59
N VAL A 520 18.20 8.28 11.91
CA VAL A 520 18.37 8.36 10.45
C VAL A 520 19.83 8.66 10.15
N PHE A 521 20.46 7.82 9.33
CA PHE A 521 21.84 7.99 8.86
C PHE A 521 21.85 8.19 7.36
N ASP A 522 22.46 9.25 6.87
CA ASP A 522 22.86 9.29 5.47
C ASP A 522 24.03 8.31 5.29
N ALA A 523 23.92 7.40 4.33
CA ALA A 523 24.90 6.34 4.10
C ALA A 523 25.70 6.54 2.82
N ALA A 524 25.12 7.21 1.82
CA ALA A 524 25.80 7.61 0.59
C ALA A 524 25.23 8.94 0.10
N CYS A 525 26.09 9.81 -0.39
CA CYS A 525 25.75 11.11 -0.97
C CYS A 525 26.05 11.10 -2.47
N ALA A 526 25.22 11.79 -3.24
CA ALA A 526 25.44 11.96 -4.66
C ALA A 526 26.77 12.69 -4.97
N GLN A 527 27.24 12.54 -6.21
CA GLN A 527 28.46 13.20 -6.72
C GLN A 527 29.73 12.87 -5.91
N GLY A 528 29.75 11.75 -5.18
CA GLY A 528 30.89 11.32 -4.38
C GLY A 528 31.17 12.20 -3.16
N MET A 529 30.19 13.02 -2.73
CA MET A 529 30.33 13.80 -1.49
C MET A 529 30.38 12.89 -0.27
N GLU A 530 31.13 13.30 0.75
CA GLU A 530 31.24 12.53 1.98
C GLU A 530 30.16 12.92 2.99
N VAL A 531 29.69 11.92 3.73
CA VAL A 531 28.76 12.13 4.87
C VAL A 531 29.52 12.81 6.01
N ASP A 532 28.97 13.91 6.52
CA ASP A 532 29.48 14.55 7.75
C ASP A 532 29.23 13.62 8.95
N ARG A 533 30.31 13.12 9.54
CA ARG A 533 30.27 12.18 10.68
C ARG A 533 29.71 12.78 11.96
N ALA A 534 29.71 14.11 12.10
CA ALA A 534 29.19 14.78 13.29
C ALA A 534 27.67 14.85 13.27
N THR A 535 27.09 15.03 12.07
CA THR A 535 25.64 15.16 11.87
C THR A 535 24.99 13.89 11.31
N ASN A 536 25.76 12.96 10.75
CA ASN A 536 25.32 11.82 9.95
C ASN A 536 24.48 12.25 8.73
N ARG A 537 24.84 13.39 8.12
CA ARG A 537 24.12 13.95 6.96
C ARG A 537 25.05 14.22 5.79
N CYS A 538 24.52 14.06 4.60
CA CYS A 538 25.13 14.55 3.37
C CYS A 538 25.14 16.09 3.35
N PRO A 539 26.11 16.71 2.70
CA PRO A 539 26.06 18.14 2.40
C PRO A 539 24.77 18.50 1.63
N THR A 540 24.34 19.76 1.78
CA THR A 540 23.21 20.29 1.00
C THR A 540 23.60 20.30 -0.48
N MET A 541 22.66 19.92 -1.33
CA MET A 541 22.79 20.00 -2.79
C MET A 541 21.96 21.17 -3.32
N ASP A 542 22.53 21.94 -4.23
CA ASP A 542 21.84 23.04 -4.92
C ASP A 542 21.02 22.49 -6.11
N ALA A 543 20.11 21.57 -5.83
CA ALA A 543 19.19 21.00 -6.81
C ALA A 543 17.89 21.82 -6.82
N GLU A 544 17.82 22.78 -7.72
CA GLU A 544 16.67 23.67 -7.87
C GLU A 544 15.75 23.20 -9.01
N VAL A 545 14.45 23.46 -8.87
CA VAL A 545 13.43 23.23 -9.90
C VAL A 545 12.94 24.57 -10.42
N ASN A 546 12.95 24.75 -11.73
CA ASN A 546 12.33 25.92 -12.36
C ASN A 546 10.80 25.76 -12.35
N LEU A 547 10.11 26.55 -11.53
CA LEU A 547 8.66 26.47 -11.40
C LEU A 547 7.87 27.07 -12.59
N GLU A 548 8.56 27.63 -13.61
CA GLU A 548 7.89 28.12 -14.83
C GLU A 548 7.64 26.99 -15.85
N ASP A 549 8.52 25.97 -15.88
CA ASP A 549 8.45 24.88 -16.85
C ASP A 549 8.77 23.50 -16.25
N CYS A 550 9.00 23.42 -14.94
CA CYS A 550 9.40 22.22 -14.20
C CYS A 550 10.71 21.57 -14.65
N SER A 551 11.57 22.31 -15.32
CA SER A 551 12.91 21.84 -15.67
C SER A 551 13.83 21.80 -14.44
N PHE A 552 14.77 20.87 -14.45
CA PHE A 552 15.82 20.72 -13.44
C PHE A 552 17.13 20.26 -14.10
N ASP A 553 18.23 20.40 -13.38
CA ASP A 553 19.56 20.04 -13.92
C ASP A 553 19.87 18.56 -13.66
N TYR A 554 19.83 17.73 -14.70
CA TYR A 554 20.17 16.31 -14.64
C TYR A 554 21.65 16.01 -14.30
N SER A 555 22.53 17.02 -14.34
CA SER A 555 23.95 16.85 -13.95
C SER A 555 24.15 16.90 -12.43
N ILE A 556 23.13 17.35 -11.67
CA ILE A 556 23.14 17.40 -10.23
C ILE A 556 22.50 16.10 -9.70
N GLY A 557 23.24 15.34 -8.89
CA GLY A 557 22.80 14.03 -8.38
C GLY A 557 23.62 12.90 -8.94
N SER A 558 23.14 11.68 -8.81
CA SER A 558 23.80 10.47 -9.30
C SER A 558 22.79 9.48 -9.90
N PRO A 559 23.12 8.84 -11.04
CA PRO A 559 22.23 7.82 -11.62
C PRO A 559 22.21 6.52 -10.81
N GLU A 560 23.27 6.28 -10.05
CA GLU A 560 23.44 5.12 -9.18
C GLU A 560 24.14 5.55 -7.89
N LEU A 561 23.69 4.99 -6.76
CA LEU A 561 24.39 5.09 -5.49
C LEU A 561 24.58 3.69 -4.92
N ALA A 562 25.83 3.36 -4.53
CA ALA A 562 26.17 2.07 -3.94
C ALA A 562 27.23 2.25 -2.84
N THR A 563 27.03 1.62 -1.68
CA THR A 563 27.99 1.66 -0.56
C THR A 563 27.85 0.45 0.35
N VAL A 564 28.88 0.21 1.15
CA VAL A 564 28.79 -0.67 2.32
C VAL A 564 28.85 0.19 3.58
N TRP A 565 27.71 0.29 4.26
CA TRP A 565 27.59 1.03 5.51
C TRP A 565 27.73 0.09 6.71
N THR A 566 28.42 0.54 7.76
CA THR A 566 28.58 -0.21 9.02
C THR A 566 27.88 0.55 10.12
N ASP A 567 27.02 -0.11 10.90
CA ASP A 567 26.30 0.54 12.01
C ASP A 567 27.27 1.08 13.07
N PRO A 568 27.42 2.42 13.21
CA PRO A 568 28.34 3.01 14.19
C PRO A 568 27.88 2.75 15.62
N ASP A 569 26.57 2.64 15.85
CA ASP A 569 25.93 2.59 17.18
C ASP A 569 25.39 1.19 17.54
N PHE A 570 25.87 0.15 16.85
CA PHE A 570 25.43 -1.21 17.09
C PHE A 570 25.77 -1.69 18.50
N GLN A 571 24.79 -2.27 19.16
CA GLN A 571 24.94 -2.97 20.45
C GLN A 571 24.44 -4.42 20.29
N PRO A 572 25.28 -5.44 20.54
CA PRO A 572 24.91 -6.83 20.29
C PRO A 572 23.72 -7.35 21.10
N GLY A 573 23.41 -6.70 22.23
CA GLY A 573 22.28 -7.08 23.10
C GLY A 573 20.97 -6.35 22.79
N GLU A 574 20.93 -5.45 21.83
CA GLU A 574 19.75 -4.64 21.47
C GLU A 574 19.04 -5.22 20.24
N MET A 575 17.73 -5.33 20.30
CA MET A 575 16.90 -5.64 19.13
C MET A 575 16.84 -4.39 18.24
N ALA A 576 16.90 -4.58 16.91
CA ALA A 576 16.84 -3.48 15.96
C ALA A 576 16.17 -3.87 14.64
N PHE A 577 15.68 -2.88 13.91
CA PHE A 577 15.37 -2.99 12.49
C PHE A 577 16.14 -1.93 11.69
N TYR A 578 16.38 -2.24 10.43
CA TYR A 578 17.08 -1.36 9.49
C TYR A 578 16.36 -1.41 8.16
N TYR A 579 16.03 -0.24 7.60
CA TYR A 579 15.58 -0.19 6.22
C TYR A 579 16.23 0.96 5.44
N LEU A 580 16.29 0.79 4.14
CA LEU A 580 16.88 1.75 3.21
C LEU A 580 15.80 2.69 2.69
N ARG A 581 16.11 4.00 2.67
CA ARG A 581 15.38 5.02 1.93
C ARG A 581 16.30 5.64 0.89
N ALA A 582 15.87 5.67 -0.37
CA ALA A 582 16.52 6.41 -1.44
C ALA A 582 15.71 7.68 -1.71
N LEU A 583 16.40 8.82 -1.89
CA LEU A 583 15.79 10.11 -2.22
C LEU A 583 16.33 10.59 -3.57
N GLU A 584 15.44 11.04 -4.46
CA GLU A 584 15.77 11.81 -5.65
C GLU A 584 15.97 13.28 -5.32
N ASN A 585 16.45 14.06 -6.28
CA ASN A 585 16.37 15.51 -6.22
C ASN A 585 14.90 15.97 -6.37
N PRO A 586 14.56 17.18 -5.90
CA PRO A 586 13.21 17.72 -6.05
C PRO A 586 12.77 17.84 -7.51
N THR A 587 11.47 17.61 -7.75
CA THR A 587 10.77 17.87 -9.00
C THR A 587 9.50 18.66 -8.74
N CYS A 588 8.76 19.10 -9.78
CA CYS A 588 7.45 19.73 -9.57
C CYS A 588 6.42 18.71 -9.06
N ARG A 589 5.65 19.10 -8.05
CA ARG A 589 4.45 18.39 -7.64
C ARG A 589 3.34 18.52 -8.69
N TRP A 590 2.44 17.55 -8.80
CA TRP A 590 1.32 17.55 -9.76
C TRP A 590 0.50 18.86 -9.74
N SER A 591 0.32 19.47 -8.58
CA SER A 591 -0.41 20.73 -8.43
C SER A 591 0.29 21.92 -9.12
N THR A 592 1.62 21.90 -9.20
CA THR A 592 2.41 22.87 -9.97
C THR A 592 2.28 22.64 -11.46
N TRP A 593 2.25 21.38 -11.91
CA TRP A 593 1.96 21.05 -13.31
C TRP A 593 0.56 21.51 -13.76
N ASP A 594 -0.45 21.37 -12.88
CA ASP A 594 -1.78 21.92 -13.14
C ASP A 594 -1.74 23.44 -13.32
N ALA A 595 -1.01 24.15 -12.46
CA ALA A 595 -0.87 25.60 -12.53
C ALA A 595 -0.19 26.05 -13.84
N ILE A 596 0.92 25.40 -14.22
CA ILE A 596 1.63 25.68 -15.47
C ILE A 596 0.71 25.50 -16.70
N ARG A 597 0.00 24.34 -16.76
CA ARG A 597 -0.93 24.05 -17.86
C ARG A 597 -2.08 25.04 -17.96
N SER A 598 -2.45 25.62 -16.84
CA SER A 598 -3.54 26.63 -16.74
C SER A 598 -3.02 28.07 -16.90
N GLY A 599 -1.71 28.28 -17.03
CA GLY A 599 -1.10 29.61 -17.10
C GLY A 599 -1.28 30.42 -15.81
N THR A 600 -1.39 29.75 -14.64
CA THR A 600 -1.54 30.35 -13.32
C THR A 600 -0.28 30.14 -12.48
N LYS A 601 -0.23 30.76 -11.30
CA LYS A 601 0.84 30.48 -10.32
C LYS A 601 0.50 29.21 -9.53
N PRO A 602 1.53 28.45 -9.08
CA PRO A 602 1.33 27.35 -8.17
C PRO A 602 0.55 27.75 -6.92
N ASN A 603 -0.27 26.84 -6.39
CA ASN A 603 -1.04 27.06 -5.18
C ASN A 603 -0.10 27.31 -3.99
N PRO A 604 -0.20 28.48 -3.28
CA PRO A 604 0.70 28.81 -2.18
C PRO A 604 0.44 28.02 -0.89
N PHE A 605 -0.62 27.24 -0.81
CA PHE A 605 -1.00 26.48 0.39
C PHE A 605 -0.47 25.05 0.41
N VAL A 606 0.21 24.61 -0.66
CA VAL A 606 0.84 23.29 -0.76
C VAL A 606 2.26 23.42 -1.30
N PRO A 607 3.14 22.43 -1.07
CA PRO A 607 4.46 22.42 -1.66
C PRO A 607 4.40 22.50 -3.18
N ALA A 608 5.21 23.36 -3.78
CA ALA A 608 5.32 23.47 -5.23
C ALA A 608 6.14 22.33 -5.84
N THR A 609 7.02 21.73 -5.03
CA THR A 609 7.91 20.65 -5.43
C THR A 609 7.68 19.42 -4.55
N ILE A 610 8.07 18.26 -5.06
CA ILE A 610 8.09 17.00 -4.36
C ILE A 610 9.49 16.38 -4.48
N GLN A 611 9.89 15.62 -3.49
CA GLN A 611 11.13 14.84 -3.51
C GLN A 611 10.78 13.36 -3.44
N GLU A 612 10.75 12.74 -4.62
CA GLU A 612 10.36 11.35 -4.78
C GLU A 612 11.33 10.42 -4.06
N ARG A 613 10.84 9.26 -3.66
CA ARG A 613 11.58 8.35 -2.82
C ARG A 613 11.17 6.89 -2.96
N ALA A 614 12.04 6.03 -2.46
CA ALA A 614 11.74 4.61 -2.31
C ALA A 614 12.14 4.11 -0.93
N TRP A 615 11.42 3.10 -0.41
CA TRP A 615 11.66 2.46 0.89
C TRP A 615 11.75 0.96 0.74
N SER A 616 12.78 0.35 1.31
CA SER A 616 12.89 -1.11 1.36
C SER A 616 12.08 -1.71 2.50
N SER A 617 11.71 -2.98 2.38
CA SER A 617 11.35 -3.79 3.53
C SER A 617 12.52 -3.87 4.52
N PRO A 618 12.26 -3.90 5.86
CA PRO A 618 13.31 -3.86 6.86
C PRO A 618 14.06 -5.21 6.98
N ILE A 619 15.33 -5.12 7.41
CA ILE A 619 16.10 -6.23 7.95
C ILE A 619 16.03 -6.15 9.48
N TRP A 620 15.72 -7.27 10.13
CA TRP A 620 15.51 -7.36 11.58
C TRP A 620 16.68 -8.02 12.27
N TYR A 621 17.15 -7.44 13.34
CA TYR A 621 18.16 -8.04 14.22
C TYR A 621 17.55 -8.34 15.58
N THR A 622 17.60 -9.62 15.97
CA THR A 622 17.21 -10.07 17.29
C THR A 622 18.42 -10.78 17.92
N PRO A 623 18.93 -10.32 19.08
CA PRO A 623 20.04 -10.98 19.77
C PRO A 623 19.75 -12.44 20.08
N THR A 624 20.75 -13.31 19.92
CA THR A 624 20.63 -14.68 20.42
C THR A 624 20.56 -14.61 21.94
N GLN A 625 19.48 -15.12 22.54
CA GLN A 625 19.39 -15.23 23.99
C GLN A 625 20.50 -16.21 24.43
N THR A 626 21.52 -15.70 25.11
CA THR A 626 22.44 -16.56 25.86
C THR A 626 21.59 -17.20 26.96
N ALA A 627 21.44 -18.54 26.91
CA ALA A 627 20.80 -19.29 27.99
C ALA A 627 21.59 -18.99 29.29
N THR A 628 20.95 -18.19 30.18
CA THR A 628 21.46 -17.90 31.51
C THR A 628 21.15 -19.08 32.42
#